data_184aa83e305a6b2992bf9c6d5b890afb
#
_entry.id   184aa83e305a6b2992bf9c6d5b890afb
#
_cell.length_a   1.000
_cell.length_b   1.000
_cell.length_c   1.000
_cell.angle_alpha   90.00
_cell.angle_beta   90.00
_cell.angle_gamma   90.00
#
_symmetry.space_group_name_H-M   'P 1'
#
loop_
_entity.id
_entity.type
_entity.pdbx_description
1 polymer ?
#
loop_
_entity_poly.entity_id
_entity_poly.type
_entity_poly.pdbx_seq_one_letter_code
_entity_poly.pdbx_strand_id
1 'polypeptide(L)'
;LGDVYKRQVLMNGGDLSATKIAWFYPASMSSKRVTKIRDTWKMLYGIYFGGDSDTQIITMSESVVPYYYYKKNSKATTNVVSVDIGGGTSDILIVKDGNPLYLSSCRFAANAIFDCQPCHSSPFIIKYLDYFRSVLNAQGLSEIIELADGWMEDGKPASDIVMLLFSLVGNRDVVGKKITSKVNYSSMLFSDSKLKTLFILFYTALIYHIARTMKCKSLDFPRHLTFSGTGSKLLQILIDVSEKEVLEKYTKLIFEKVYG
;
A
#
# COMPACT_ATOMS: atom_id res chain seq x y z
N LEU A 1 16.26 -18.32 8.96
CA LEU A 1 14.83 -17.93 8.97
C LEU A 1 13.94 -19.09 9.43
N GLY A 2 14.07 -20.32 8.88
CA GLY A 2 13.25 -21.46 9.29
C GLY A 2 13.33 -21.80 10.78
N ASP A 3 14.52 -21.71 11.36
CA ASP A 3 14.72 -21.96 12.80
C ASP A 3 14.06 -20.89 13.69
N VAL A 4 14.03 -19.64 13.24
CA VAL A 4 13.34 -18.54 13.97
C VAL A 4 11.84 -18.79 14.03
N TYR A 5 11.20 -19.10 12.91
CA TYR A 5 9.76 -19.40 12.88
C TYR A 5 9.42 -20.67 13.66
N LYS A 6 10.25 -21.72 13.56
CA LYS A 6 10.10 -22.92 14.36
C LYS A 6 10.07 -22.60 15.85
N ARG A 7 11.02 -21.82 16.34
CA ARG A 7 11.07 -21.39 17.74
C ARG A 7 9.83 -20.60 18.14
N GLN A 8 9.38 -19.68 17.30
CA GLN A 8 8.17 -18.88 17.58
C GLN A 8 6.94 -19.75 17.73
N VAL A 9 6.74 -20.75 16.86
CA VAL A 9 5.62 -21.71 16.96
C VAL A 9 5.68 -22.47 18.27
N LEU A 10 6.85 -23.05 18.59
CA LEU A 10 7.02 -23.81 19.83
C LEU A 10 6.85 -22.97 21.08
N MET A 11 7.38 -21.76 21.12
CA MET A 11 7.24 -20.84 22.26
C MET A 11 5.77 -20.44 22.50
N ASN A 12 4.93 -20.48 21.49
CA ASN A 12 3.48 -20.21 21.60
C ASN A 12 2.65 -21.50 21.76
N GLY A 13 3.27 -22.64 22.04
CA GLY A 13 2.58 -23.91 22.25
C GLY A 13 1.95 -24.50 20.98
N GLY A 14 2.40 -24.08 19.80
CA GLY A 14 1.88 -24.58 18.53
C GLY A 14 2.49 -25.92 18.13
N ASP A 15 1.73 -26.67 17.30
CA ASP A 15 2.19 -27.90 16.66
C ASP A 15 2.87 -27.56 15.32
N LEU A 16 4.13 -27.96 15.19
CA LEU A 16 4.91 -27.71 13.97
C LEU A 16 4.30 -28.41 12.75
N SER A 17 3.89 -29.66 12.90
CA SER A 17 3.37 -30.46 11.79
C SER A 17 1.99 -29.97 11.30
N ALA A 18 1.22 -29.34 12.17
CA ALA A 18 -0.07 -28.74 11.85
C ALA A 18 0.02 -27.26 11.41
N THR A 19 1.23 -26.65 11.50
CA THR A 19 1.42 -25.24 11.18
C THR A 19 1.31 -24.99 9.68
N LYS A 20 0.46 -24.05 9.27
CA LYS A 20 0.38 -23.60 7.88
C LYS A 20 1.26 -22.36 7.68
N ILE A 21 2.03 -22.35 6.60
CA ILE A 21 2.83 -21.20 6.18
C ILE A 21 2.21 -20.62 4.92
N ALA A 22 1.69 -19.41 5.02
CA ALA A 22 1.26 -18.64 3.86
C ALA A 22 2.37 -17.65 3.48
N TRP A 23 2.83 -17.69 2.24
CA TRP A 23 3.78 -16.72 1.73
C TRP A 23 3.23 -16.04 0.48
N PHE A 24 3.59 -14.79 0.33
CA PHE A 24 3.07 -13.92 -0.71
C PHE A 24 4.19 -13.55 -1.69
N TYR A 25 3.83 -13.44 -2.96
CA TYR A 25 4.75 -13.01 -4.01
C TYR A 25 4.18 -11.83 -4.78
N PRO A 26 5.04 -10.88 -5.21
CA PRO A 26 4.62 -9.76 -6.03
C PRO A 26 4.11 -10.21 -7.39
N ALA A 27 3.06 -9.56 -7.91
CA ALA A 27 2.45 -9.89 -9.20
C ALA A 27 3.45 -9.81 -10.37
N SER A 28 4.51 -9.02 -10.23
CA SER A 28 5.58 -8.88 -11.22
C SER A 28 6.57 -10.06 -11.26
N MET A 29 6.48 -11.00 -10.31
CA MET A 29 7.40 -12.15 -10.25
C MET A 29 7.08 -13.17 -11.34
N SER A 30 8.12 -13.61 -12.09
CA SER A 30 7.94 -14.63 -13.11
C SER A 30 7.53 -15.98 -12.52
N SER A 31 6.67 -16.72 -13.24
CA SER A 31 6.18 -18.06 -12.82
C SER A 31 7.31 -19.01 -12.45
N LYS A 32 8.42 -18.98 -13.22
CA LYS A 32 9.60 -19.80 -12.93
C LYS A 32 10.20 -19.49 -11.56
N ARG A 33 10.27 -18.22 -11.18
CA ARG A 33 10.80 -17.79 -9.88
C ARG A 33 9.83 -18.15 -8.75
N VAL A 34 8.53 -17.96 -8.96
CA VAL A 34 7.49 -18.37 -8.00
C VAL A 34 7.60 -19.87 -7.71
N THR A 35 7.67 -20.71 -8.75
CA THR A 35 7.82 -22.17 -8.60
C THR A 35 9.07 -22.51 -7.81
N LYS A 36 10.24 -21.95 -8.18
CA LYS A 36 11.50 -22.21 -7.48
C LYS A 36 11.41 -21.85 -5.98
N ILE A 37 10.86 -20.72 -5.64
CA ILE A 37 10.71 -20.29 -4.24
C ILE A 37 9.72 -21.19 -3.50
N ARG A 38 8.59 -21.53 -4.11
CA ARG A 38 7.62 -22.48 -3.53
C ARG A 38 8.26 -23.83 -3.22
N ASP A 39 9.03 -24.38 -4.16
CA ASP A 39 9.68 -25.67 -3.98
C ASP A 39 10.75 -25.60 -2.88
N THR A 40 11.45 -24.45 -2.76
CA THR A 40 12.36 -24.19 -1.64
C THR A 40 11.59 -24.16 -0.31
N TRP A 41 10.44 -23.47 -0.25
CA TRP A 41 9.60 -23.47 0.94
C TRP A 41 9.12 -24.85 1.34
N LYS A 42 8.70 -25.68 0.37
CA LYS A 42 8.28 -27.08 0.63
C LYS A 42 9.43 -27.92 1.20
N MET A 43 10.62 -27.80 0.62
CA MET A 43 11.82 -28.50 1.11
C MET A 43 12.15 -28.09 2.56
N LEU A 44 12.21 -26.78 2.83
CA LEU A 44 12.50 -26.25 4.16
C LEU A 44 11.42 -26.62 5.18
N TYR A 45 10.16 -26.65 4.76
CA TYR A 45 9.05 -27.06 5.61
C TYR A 45 9.23 -28.51 6.08
N GLY A 46 9.54 -29.43 5.17
CA GLY A 46 9.81 -30.82 5.53
C GLY A 46 10.96 -30.95 6.55
N ILE A 47 12.02 -30.16 6.39
CA ILE A 47 13.19 -30.20 7.29
C ILE A 47 12.86 -29.65 8.69
N TYR A 48 12.16 -28.52 8.77
CA TYR A 48 11.99 -27.79 10.03
C TYR A 48 10.67 -28.08 10.75
N PHE A 49 9.60 -28.41 10.02
CA PHE A 49 8.26 -28.56 10.56
C PHE A 49 7.76 -30.01 10.55
N GLY A 50 8.20 -30.84 9.59
CA GLY A 50 7.91 -32.28 9.56
C GLY A 50 6.49 -32.66 9.12
N GLY A 51 5.68 -31.69 8.68
CA GLY A 51 4.31 -31.93 8.19
C GLY A 51 4.25 -32.15 6.67
N ASP A 52 3.03 -32.29 6.15
CA ASP A 52 2.77 -32.37 4.71
C ASP A 52 2.92 -31.00 4.04
N SER A 53 4.03 -30.80 3.34
CA SER A 53 4.33 -29.53 2.67
C SER A 53 3.36 -29.19 1.54
N ASP A 54 2.66 -30.15 0.94
CA ASP A 54 1.74 -29.90 -0.17
C ASP A 54 0.45 -29.23 0.29
N THR A 55 -0.01 -29.57 1.49
CA THR A 55 -1.22 -29.01 2.09
C THR A 55 -0.95 -27.83 3.03
N GLN A 56 0.27 -27.75 3.59
CA GLN A 56 0.60 -26.76 4.61
C GLN A 56 1.28 -25.50 4.04
N ILE A 57 1.84 -25.54 2.83
CA ILE A 57 2.42 -24.37 2.18
C ILE A 57 1.41 -23.71 1.25
N ILE A 58 0.96 -22.52 1.63
CA ILE A 58 0.02 -21.71 0.84
C ILE A 58 0.82 -20.65 0.09
N THR A 59 0.68 -20.64 -1.23
CA THR A 59 1.34 -19.67 -2.12
C THR A 59 0.28 -18.76 -2.72
N MET A 60 0.43 -17.45 -2.54
CA MET A 60 -0.58 -16.47 -3.01
C MET A 60 0.09 -15.21 -3.53
N SER A 61 -0.50 -14.57 -4.54
CA SER A 61 -0.08 -13.21 -4.93
C SER A 61 -0.47 -12.20 -3.87
N GLU A 62 0.45 -11.30 -3.51
CA GLU A 62 0.17 -10.22 -2.55
C GLU A 62 -0.99 -9.32 -2.98
N SER A 63 -1.15 -9.10 -4.28
CA SER A 63 -2.21 -8.26 -4.85
C SER A 63 -3.63 -8.81 -4.65
N VAL A 64 -3.76 -10.11 -4.34
CA VAL A 64 -5.07 -10.75 -4.14
C VAL A 64 -5.53 -10.62 -2.68
N VAL A 65 -4.62 -10.43 -1.75
CA VAL A 65 -4.90 -10.38 -0.31
C VAL A 65 -5.83 -9.23 0.08
N PRO A 66 -5.63 -7.98 -0.40
CA PRO A 66 -6.52 -6.87 -0.07
C PRO A 66 -7.96 -7.11 -0.54
N TYR A 67 -8.13 -7.77 -1.68
CA TYR A 67 -9.46 -8.13 -2.17
C TYR A 67 -10.16 -9.16 -1.26
N TYR A 68 -9.46 -10.17 -0.77
CA TYR A 68 -10.07 -11.14 0.17
C TYR A 68 -10.46 -10.48 1.49
N TYR A 69 -9.66 -9.54 1.99
CA TYR A 69 -10.04 -8.74 3.15
C TYR A 69 -11.28 -7.90 2.87
N TYR A 70 -11.34 -7.22 1.72
CA TYR A 70 -12.50 -6.46 1.27
C TYR A 70 -13.74 -7.36 1.15
N LYS A 71 -13.62 -8.51 0.49
CA LYS A 71 -14.70 -9.48 0.30
C LYS A 71 -15.28 -9.98 1.63
N LYS A 72 -14.43 -10.17 2.64
CA LYS A 72 -14.85 -10.58 3.99
C LYS A 72 -15.67 -9.50 4.69
N ASN A 73 -15.35 -8.24 4.47
CA ASN A 73 -15.92 -7.09 5.19
C ASN A 73 -17.00 -6.33 4.40
N SER A 74 -17.24 -6.68 3.15
CA SER A 74 -18.20 -6.00 2.26
C SER A 74 -19.16 -6.99 1.62
N LYS A 75 -20.43 -6.57 1.50
CA LYS A 75 -21.46 -7.33 0.75
C LYS A 75 -21.34 -7.12 -0.77
N ALA A 76 -20.67 -6.07 -1.22
CA ALA A 76 -20.53 -5.69 -2.62
C ALA A 76 -19.23 -6.26 -3.18
N THR A 77 -19.26 -7.50 -3.69
CA THR A 77 -18.07 -8.24 -4.13
C THR A 77 -18.01 -8.55 -5.62
N THR A 78 -19.01 -8.14 -6.38
CA THR A 78 -19.06 -8.34 -7.84
C THR A 78 -18.45 -7.15 -8.56
N ASN A 79 -17.64 -7.39 -9.59
CA ASN A 79 -17.04 -6.36 -10.46
C ASN A 79 -16.25 -5.29 -9.68
N VAL A 80 -15.22 -5.74 -8.99
CA VAL A 80 -14.33 -4.92 -8.17
C VAL A 80 -12.97 -4.77 -8.84
N VAL A 81 -12.40 -3.58 -8.81
CA VAL A 81 -10.97 -3.38 -9.03
C VAL A 81 -10.33 -3.08 -7.69
N SER A 82 -9.42 -3.93 -7.27
CA SER A 82 -8.60 -3.73 -6.07
C SER A 82 -7.21 -3.27 -6.48
N VAL A 83 -6.80 -2.12 -5.94
CA VAL A 83 -5.52 -1.50 -6.24
C VAL A 83 -4.69 -1.44 -4.95
N ASP A 84 -3.55 -2.10 -4.96
CA ASP A 84 -2.59 -2.05 -3.87
C ASP A 84 -1.43 -1.11 -4.26
N ILE A 85 -1.37 0.06 -3.63
CA ILE A 85 -0.38 1.09 -3.92
C ILE A 85 0.74 0.99 -2.89
N GLY A 86 1.88 0.45 -3.31
CA GLY A 86 3.10 0.41 -2.52
C GLY A 86 3.96 1.66 -2.67
N GLY A 87 5.24 1.55 -2.34
CA GLY A 87 6.24 2.59 -2.60
C GLY A 87 6.61 2.66 -4.08
N GLY A 88 7.04 1.54 -4.67
CA GLY A 88 7.56 1.47 -6.05
C GLY A 88 6.59 0.90 -7.08
N THR A 89 5.60 0.09 -6.67
CA THR A 89 4.65 -0.58 -7.57
C THR A 89 3.22 -0.39 -7.11
N SER A 90 2.32 -0.35 -8.07
CA SER A 90 0.88 -0.48 -7.84
C SER A 90 0.40 -1.78 -8.49
N ASP A 91 -0.21 -2.62 -7.69
CA ASP A 91 -0.76 -3.89 -8.10
C ASP A 91 -2.27 -3.78 -8.29
N ILE A 92 -2.76 -4.23 -9.43
CA ILE A 92 -4.15 -4.06 -9.86
C ILE A 92 -4.76 -5.44 -10.04
N LEU A 93 -5.77 -5.76 -9.24
CA LEU A 93 -6.58 -6.95 -9.39
C LEU A 93 -7.97 -6.58 -9.90
N ILE A 94 -8.35 -7.15 -11.02
CA ILE A 94 -9.70 -7.02 -11.57
C ILE A 94 -10.47 -8.28 -11.24
N VAL A 95 -11.64 -8.11 -10.62
CA VAL A 95 -12.54 -9.17 -10.20
C VAL A 95 -13.85 -9.03 -10.96
N LYS A 96 -14.33 -10.13 -11.53
CA LYS A 96 -15.65 -10.22 -12.16
C LYS A 96 -16.44 -11.35 -11.52
N ASP A 97 -17.69 -11.08 -11.17
CA ASP A 97 -18.59 -12.06 -10.55
C ASP A 97 -18.00 -12.74 -9.31
N GLY A 98 -17.22 -11.96 -8.53
CA GLY A 98 -16.59 -12.42 -7.30
C GLY A 98 -15.33 -13.29 -7.48
N ASN A 99 -14.85 -13.46 -8.72
CA ASN A 99 -13.66 -14.24 -9.04
C ASN A 99 -12.53 -13.34 -9.60
N PRO A 100 -11.29 -13.52 -9.15
CA PRO A 100 -10.12 -12.89 -9.75
C PRO A 100 -10.03 -13.23 -11.24
N LEU A 101 -10.03 -12.20 -12.10
CA LEU A 101 -10.00 -12.35 -13.54
C LEU A 101 -8.66 -11.94 -14.14
N TYR A 102 -8.11 -10.83 -13.67
CA TYR A 102 -6.89 -10.28 -14.23
C TYR A 102 -6.06 -9.60 -13.15
N LEU A 103 -4.77 -9.84 -13.21
CA LEU A 103 -3.78 -9.28 -12.30
C LEU A 103 -2.70 -8.56 -13.11
N SER A 104 -2.38 -7.34 -12.71
CA SER A 104 -1.33 -6.53 -13.30
C SER A 104 -0.53 -5.82 -12.22
N SER A 105 0.70 -5.49 -12.55
CA SER A 105 1.58 -4.67 -11.71
C SER A 105 2.24 -3.60 -12.57
N CYS A 106 2.26 -2.37 -12.10
CA CYS A 106 2.96 -1.27 -12.78
C CYS A 106 3.91 -0.54 -11.82
N ARG A 107 5.03 -0.07 -12.37
CA ARG A 107 6.03 0.74 -11.62
C ARG A 107 5.58 2.20 -11.54
N PHE A 108 4.45 2.42 -10.93
CA PHE A 108 3.88 3.74 -10.71
C PHE A 108 3.12 3.73 -9.39
N ALA A 109 3.75 4.28 -8.35
CA ALA A 109 3.26 4.23 -6.97
C ALA A 109 3.75 5.47 -6.18
N ALA A 110 3.75 5.42 -4.86
CA ALA A 110 4.05 6.58 -4.01
C ALA A 110 5.40 7.27 -4.33
N ASN A 111 6.42 6.50 -4.69
CA ASN A 111 7.73 7.05 -5.07
C ASN A 111 7.69 7.91 -6.35
N ALA A 112 6.67 7.79 -7.18
CA ALA A 112 6.48 8.67 -8.33
C ALA A 112 6.15 10.12 -7.91
N ILE A 113 5.67 10.33 -6.69
CA ILE A 113 5.37 11.65 -6.13
C ILE A 113 6.54 12.19 -5.29
N PHE A 114 7.11 11.33 -4.42
CA PHE A 114 8.06 11.77 -3.40
C PHE A 114 9.52 11.53 -3.75
N ASP A 115 9.77 10.86 -4.90
CA ASP A 115 11.08 10.48 -5.38
C ASP A 115 11.84 9.48 -4.47
N CYS A 116 12.79 8.77 -5.10
CA CYS A 116 13.76 7.91 -4.42
C CYS A 116 15.04 8.67 -4.00
N GLN A 117 15.06 10.00 -4.19
CA GLN A 117 16.22 10.82 -3.84
C GLN A 117 16.40 10.88 -2.32
N PRO A 118 17.63 11.08 -1.85
CA PRO A 118 17.88 11.31 -0.44
C PRO A 118 17.05 12.49 0.07
N CYS A 119 16.43 12.33 1.23
CA CYS A 119 15.47 13.29 1.78
C CYS A 119 16.07 14.68 2.01
N HIS A 120 17.36 14.79 2.35
CA HIS A 120 18.07 16.07 2.52
C HIS A 120 18.17 16.90 1.23
N SER A 121 17.98 16.27 0.06
CA SER A 121 18.01 16.93 -1.24
C SER A 121 16.61 17.35 -1.73
N SER A 122 15.55 16.99 -1.01
CA SER A 122 14.17 17.29 -1.39
C SER A 122 13.65 18.57 -0.71
N PRO A 123 13.48 19.69 -1.45
CA PRO A 123 12.91 20.91 -0.90
C PRO A 123 11.51 20.70 -0.30
N PHE A 124 10.77 19.75 -0.84
CA PHE A 124 9.46 19.35 -0.34
C PHE A 124 9.55 18.73 1.06
N ILE A 125 10.47 17.79 1.25
CA ILE A 125 10.65 17.12 2.54
C ILE A 125 11.09 18.10 3.61
N ILE A 126 12.02 19.01 3.28
CA ILE A 126 12.51 20.02 4.22
C ILE A 126 11.33 20.89 4.70
N LYS A 127 10.55 21.45 3.79
CA LYS A 127 9.38 22.28 4.11
C LYS A 127 8.32 21.50 4.90
N TYR A 128 8.12 20.25 4.55
CA TYR A 128 7.16 19.36 5.17
C TYR A 128 7.56 19.00 6.60
N LEU A 129 8.85 18.70 6.82
CA LEU A 129 9.40 18.43 8.15
C LEU A 129 9.32 19.67 9.03
N ASP A 130 9.64 20.86 8.53
CA ASP A 130 9.57 22.10 9.32
C ASP A 130 8.16 22.37 9.86
N TYR A 131 7.15 22.10 9.04
CA TYR A 131 5.76 22.17 9.48
C TYR A 131 5.47 21.14 10.58
N PHE A 132 5.88 19.87 10.37
CA PHE A 132 5.64 18.81 11.34
C PHE A 132 6.41 19.04 12.65
N ARG A 133 7.62 19.59 12.61
CA ARG A 133 8.40 19.95 13.81
C ARG A 133 7.58 20.82 14.77
N SER A 134 6.95 21.88 14.26
CA SER A 134 6.15 22.77 15.09
C SER A 134 4.97 22.06 15.73
N VAL A 135 4.30 21.17 15.00
CA VAL A 135 3.14 20.43 15.48
C VAL A 135 3.55 19.32 16.46
N LEU A 136 4.60 18.54 16.15
CA LEU A 136 5.06 17.47 17.00
C LEU A 136 5.65 17.99 18.31
N ASN A 137 6.41 19.10 18.28
CA ASN A 137 6.92 19.77 19.48
C ASN A 137 5.78 20.25 20.38
N ALA A 138 4.74 20.84 19.82
CA ALA A 138 3.56 21.29 20.58
C ALA A 138 2.81 20.10 21.25
N GLN A 139 3.03 18.88 20.79
CA GLN A 139 2.44 17.66 21.34
C GLN A 139 3.41 16.86 22.21
N GLY A 140 4.64 17.34 22.40
CA GLY A 140 5.67 16.68 23.19
C GLY A 140 6.19 15.37 22.56
N LEU A 141 6.25 15.33 21.22
CA LEU A 141 6.72 14.18 20.43
C LEU A 141 8.09 14.46 19.79
N SER A 142 9.02 15.02 20.57
CA SER A 142 10.40 15.33 20.14
C SER A 142 11.15 14.11 19.64
N GLU A 143 10.92 12.93 20.21
CA GLU A 143 11.56 11.68 19.81
C GLU A 143 11.29 11.31 18.33
N ILE A 144 10.09 11.65 17.81
CA ILE A 144 9.75 11.45 16.40
C ILE A 144 10.54 12.41 15.49
N ILE A 145 10.78 13.63 15.99
CA ILE A 145 11.59 14.61 15.25
C ILE A 145 13.04 14.15 15.19
N GLU A 146 13.59 13.70 16.32
CA GLU A 146 14.96 13.16 16.40
C GLU A 146 15.14 11.95 15.46
N LEU A 147 14.13 11.06 15.39
CA LEU A 147 14.14 9.95 14.44
C LEU A 147 14.15 10.42 12.98
N ALA A 148 13.31 11.40 12.66
CA ALA A 148 13.23 11.96 11.29
C ALA A 148 14.54 12.68 10.94
N ASP A 149 15.16 13.39 11.87
CA ASP A 149 16.43 14.07 11.67
C ASP A 149 17.56 13.07 11.45
N GLY A 150 17.65 11.99 12.24
CA GLY A 150 18.60 10.92 12.00
C GLY A 150 18.43 10.28 10.62
N TRP A 151 17.21 10.11 10.16
CA TRP A 151 16.96 9.60 8.81
C TRP A 151 17.37 10.60 7.72
N MET A 152 17.23 11.92 7.99
CA MET A 152 17.73 12.95 7.09
C MET A 152 19.26 12.90 6.98
N GLU A 153 19.96 12.76 8.11
CA GLU A 153 21.43 12.65 8.16
C GLU A 153 21.93 11.37 7.48
N ASP A 154 21.23 10.25 7.67
CA ASP A 154 21.52 8.97 7.02
C ASP A 154 21.24 8.97 5.51
N GLY A 155 20.64 10.02 4.97
CA GLY A 155 20.27 10.12 3.56
C GLY A 155 19.20 9.11 3.13
N LYS A 156 18.28 8.75 4.04
CA LYS A 156 17.13 7.88 3.70
C LYS A 156 16.30 8.46 2.55
N PRO A 157 15.58 7.62 1.78
CA PRO A 157 14.69 8.10 0.74
C PRO A 157 13.61 9.04 1.29
N ALA A 158 13.26 10.07 0.52
CA ALA A 158 12.20 11.02 0.88
C ALA A 158 10.86 10.33 1.19
N SER A 159 10.55 9.25 0.47
CA SER A 159 9.36 8.43 0.70
C SER A 159 9.29 7.85 2.12
N ASP A 160 10.42 7.48 2.73
CA ASP A 160 10.44 6.85 4.05
C ASP A 160 10.01 7.85 5.13
N ILE A 161 10.49 9.09 5.05
CA ILE A 161 10.09 10.16 5.96
C ILE A 161 8.61 10.51 5.80
N VAL A 162 8.12 10.63 4.56
CA VAL A 162 6.71 10.87 4.30
C VAL A 162 5.85 9.74 4.86
N MET A 163 6.29 8.50 4.69
CA MET A 163 5.56 7.34 5.23
C MET A 163 5.58 7.29 6.76
N LEU A 164 6.70 7.65 7.39
CA LEU A 164 6.75 7.83 8.84
C LEU A 164 5.69 8.82 9.29
N LEU A 165 5.66 10.01 8.71
CA LEU A 165 4.74 11.07 9.08
C LEU A 165 3.27 10.70 8.79
N PHE A 166 2.99 10.02 7.67
CA PHE A 166 1.65 9.48 7.39
C PHE A 166 1.21 8.40 8.39
N SER A 167 2.14 7.61 8.92
CA SER A 167 1.81 6.59 9.91
C SER A 167 1.33 7.21 11.23
N LEU A 168 1.83 8.39 11.58
CA LEU A 168 1.46 9.10 12.81
C LEU A 168 0.03 9.61 12.80
N VAL A 169 -0.48 9.99 11.63
CA VAL A 169 -1.85 10.53 11.50
C VAL A 169 -2.93 9.48 11.75
N GLY A 170 -2.66 8.22 11.43
CA GLY A 170 -3.58 7.09 11.67
C GLY A 170 -3.51 6.53 13.09
N ASN A 171 -2.42 6.75 13.80
CA ASN A 171 -2.17 6.21 15.14
C ASN A 171 -2.47 7.28 16.19
N ARG A 172 -3.62 7.17 16.84
CA ARG A 172 -4.01 8.07 17.94
C ARG A 172 -3.14 7.89 19.20
N ASP A 173 -2.45 6.75 19.32
CA ASP A 173 -1.58 6.40 20.42
C ASP A 173 -0.17 6.09 19.90
N VAL A 174 0.69 7.10 19.81
CA VAL A 174 2.12 6.91 19.57
C VAL A 174 2.86 7.12 20.89
N VAL A 175 3.59 6.10 21.31
CA VAL A 175 4.38 6.13 22.58
C VAL A 175 3.52 6.52 23.80
N GLY A 176 2.26 6.04 23.88
CA GLY A 176 1.34 6.33 24.99
C GLY A 176 0.83 7.78 25.06
N LYS A 177 1.06 8.57 24.00
CA LYS A 177 0.56 9.94 23.87
C LYS A 177 -0.46 10.03 22.74
N LYS A 178 -1.61 10.65 23.02
CA LYS A 178 -2.62 10.92 22.01
C LYS A 178 -2.16 12.03 21.08
N ILE A 179 -1.95 11.70 19.80
CA ILE A 179 -1.82 12.73 18.76
C ILE A 179 -3.23 13.28 18.55
N THR A 180 -3.47 14.50 19.05
CA THR A 180 -4.76 15.15 18.84
C THR A 180 -4.93 15.48 17.36
N SER A 181 -6.16 15.36 16.85
CA SER A 181 -6.59 15.49 15.46
C SER A 181 -6.29 16.83 14.75
N LYS A 182 -5.47 17.68 15.33
CA LYS A 182 -5.12 19.02 14.79
C LYS A 182 -4.06 19.03 13.70
N VAL A 183 -3.44 17.87 13.39
CA VAL A 183 -2.45 17.77 12.31
C VAL A 183 -3.20 17.57 10.99
N ASN A 184 -3.75 18.62 10.44
CA ASN A 184 -4.37 18.55 9.12
C ASN A 184 -3.32 18.72 8.02
N TYR A 185 -2.48 17.68 7.85
CA TYR A 185 -1.43 17.68 6.82
C TYR A 185 -2.01 17.68 5.40
N SER A 186 -3.23 17.15 5.20
CA SER A 186 -3.90 17.17 3.91
C SER A 186 -4.14 18.60 3.45
N SER A 187 -4.66 19.47 4.32
CA SER A 187 -4.85 20.89 4.01
C SER A 187 -3.54 21.62 3.72
N MET A 188 -2.47 21.28 4.44
CA MET A 188 -1.15 21.86 4.20
C MET A 188 -0.63 21.48 2.82
N LEU A 189 -0.65 20.20 2.48
CA LEU A 189 -0.17 19.72 1.18
C LEU A 189 -1.01 20.30 0.02
N PHE A 190 -2.28 20.48 0.22
CA PHE A 190 -3.19 21.06 -0.77
C PHE A 190 -3.15 22.60 -0.86
N SER A 191 -2.58 23.27 0.10
CA SER A 191 -2.32 24.71 0.01
C SER A 191 -1.23 25.04 -1.03
N ASP A 192 -0.35 24.06 -1.32
CA ASP A 192 0.63 24.18 -2.39
C ASP A 192 0.01 23.74 -3.73
N SER A 193 -0.15 24.69 -4.66
CA SER A 193 -0.79 24.43 -5.96
C SER A 193 -0.03 23.39 -6.82
N LYS A 194 1.31 23.31 -6.70
CA LYS A 194 2.12 22.37 -7.45
C LYS A 194 1.91 20.95 -6.94
N LEU A 195 1.89 20.78 -5.62
CA LEU A 195 1.62 19.50 -4.99
C LEU A 195 0.20 19.02 -5.30
N LYS A 196 -0.79 19.90 -5.16
CA LYS A 196 -2.17 19.61 -5.54
C LYS A 196 -2.25 19.08 -6.98
N THR A 197 -1.62 19.78 -7.92
CA THR A 197 -1.58 19.34 -9.32
C THR A 197 -0.91 17.97 -9.48
N LEU A 198 0.20 17.74 -8.78
CA LEU A 198 0.92 16.48 -8.82
C LEU A 198 0.06 15.31 -8.31
N PHE A 199 -0.66 15.50 -7.19
CA PHE A 199 -1.56 14.47 -6.66
C PHE A 199 -2.72 14.16 -7.62
N ILE A 200 -3.31 15.19 -8.23
CA ILE A 200 -4.38 15.01 -9.22
C ILE A 200 -3.86 14.28 -10.47
N LEU A 201 -2.68 14.63 -10.95
CA LEU A 201 -2.04 13.94 -12.08
C LEU A 201 -1.73 12.49 -11.76
N PHE A 202 -1.20 12.21 -10.57
CA PHE A 202 -0.93 10.85 -10.12
C PHE A 202 -2.22 10.01 -10.12
N TYR A 203 -3.26 10.51 -9.48
CA TYR A 203 -4.55 9.84 -9.43
C TYR A 203 -5.13 9.61 -10.84
N THR A 204 -5.12 10.64 -11.68
CA THR A 204 -5.61 10.56 -13.05
C THR A 204 -4.88 9.50 -13.85
N ALA A 205 -3.55 9.48 -13.78
CA ALA A 205 -2.73 8.50 -14.50
C ALA A 205 -3.03 7.07 -14.05
N LEU A 206 -3.19 6.85 -12.74
CA LEU A 206 -3.53 5.54 -12.19
C LEU A 206 -4.91 5.07 -12.67
N ILE A 207 -5.94 5.92 -12.55
CA ILE A 207 -7.30 5.59 -12.99
C ILE A 207 -7.37 5.40 -14.50
N TYR A 208 -6.68 6.24 -15.26
CA TYR A 208 -6.58 6.10 -16.72
C TYR A 208 -5.94 4.76 -17.11
N HIS A 209 -4.86 4.35 -16.46
CA HIS A 209 -4.22 3.06 -16.69
C HIS A 209 -5.17 1.89 -16.41
N ILE A 210 -5.91 1.94 -15.31
CA ILE A 210 -6.93 0.94 -14.96
C ILE A 210 -8.00 0.87 -16.03
N ALA A 211 -8.58 2.02 -16.41
CA ALA A 211 -9.64 2.11 -17.41
C ALA A 211 -9.18 1.58 -18.78
N ARG A 212 -7.97 1.95 -19.21
CA ARG A 212 -7.34 1.44 -20.45
C ARG A 212 -7.14 -0.07 -20.39
N THR A 213 -6.64 -0.60 -19.29
CA THR A 213 -6.45 -2.05 -19.10
C THR A 213 -7.78 -2.79 -19.21
N MET A 214 -8.82 -2.29 -18.55
CA MET A 214 -10.15 -2.88 -18.59
C MET A 214 -10.76 -2.83 -19.99
N LYS A 215 -10.68 -1.68 -20.68
CA LYS A 215 -11.14 -1.55 -22.08
C LYS A 215 -10.43 -2.52 -23.01
N CYS A 216 -9.10 -2.63 -22.92
CA CYS A 216 -8.31 -3.58 -23.72
C CYS A 216 -8.67 -5.05 -23.46
N LYS A 217 -9.25 -5.36 -22.31
CA LYS A 217 -9.75 -6.70 -21.96
C LYS A 217 -11.26 -6.87 -22.22
N SER A 218 -11.90 -5.90 -22.86
CA SER A 218 -13.36 -5.88 -23.13
C SER A 218 -14.20 -6.11 -21.87
N LEU A 219 -13.79 -5.47 -20.77
CA LEU A 219 -14.48 -5.54 -19.48
C LEU A 219 -15.37 -4.31 -19.29
N ASP A 220 -16.50 -4.51 -18.62
CA ASP A 220 -17.41 -3.44 -18.24
C ASP A 220 -16.81 -2.55 -17.14
N PHE A 221 -17.41 -1.39 -16.88
CA PHE A 221 -17.03 -0.51 -15.78
C PHE A 221 -17.06 -1.26 -14.45
N PRO A 222 -16.07 -1.03 -13.57
CA PRO A 222 -16.12 -1.61 -12.24
C PRO A 222 -17.25 -0.97 -11.43
N ARG A 223 -17.91 -1.75 -10.59
CA ARG A 223 -18.88 -1.21 -9.62
C ARG A 223 -18.18 -0.60 -8.41
N HIS A 224 -17.00 -1.10 -8.08
CA HIS A 224 -16.23 -0.67 -6.92
C HIS A 224 -14.76 -0.59 -7.27
N LEU A 225 -14.12 0.49 -6.80
CA LEU A 225 -12.68 0.66 -6.75
C LEU A 225 -12.26 0.65 -5.29
N THR A 226 -11.34 -0.23 -4.92
CA THR A 226 -10.77 -0.29 -3.58
C THR A 226 -9.28 -0.03 -3.63
N PHE A 227 -8.79 0.73 -2.67
CA PHE A 227 -7.39 1.08 -2.57
C PHE A 227 -6.81 0.58 -1.25
N SER A 228 -5.63 -0.03 -1.32
CA SER A 228 -4.87 -0.55 -0.18
C SER A 228 -3.39 -0.21 -0.34
N GLY A 229 -2.58 -0.68 0.60
CA GLY A 229 -1.16 -0.37 0.66
C GLY A 229 -0.86 0.99 1.28
N THR A 230 0.39 1.18 1.68
CA THR A 230 0.81 2.41 2.36
C THR A 230 0.74 3.63 1.45
N GLY A 231 0.99 3.46 0.14
CA GLY A 231 0.86 4.52 -0.85
C GLY A 231 -0.58 4.98 -1.08
N SER A 232 -1.59 4.17 -0.73
CA SER A 232 -2.99 4.58 -0.84
C SER A 232 -3.36 5.73 0.11
N LYS A 233 -2.57 5.98 1.16
CA LYS A 233 -2.72 7.14 2.04
C LYS A 233 -2.62 8.47 1.29
N LEU A 234 -1.94 8.50 0.14
CA LEU A 234 -1.91 9.64 -0.76
C LEU A 234 -3.29 10.01 -1.29
N LEU A 235 -4.12 9.00 -1.54
CA LEU A 235 -5.49 9.22 -2.02
C LEU A 235 -6.37 9.81 -0.92
N GLN A 236 -6.07 9.52 0.35
CA GLN A 236 -6.75 10.11 1.48
C GLN A 236 -6.57 11.64 1.51
N ILE A 237 -5.40 12.13 1.11
CA ILE A 237 -5.16 13.57 0.94
C ILE A 237 -6.17 14.19 -0.05
N LEU A 238 -6.43 13.51 -1.17
CA LEU A 238 -7.42 13.95 -2.14
C LEU A 238 -8.86 13.89 -1.59
N ILE A 239 -9.17 12.86 -0.80
CA ILE A 239 -10.50 12.65 -0.20
C ILE A 239 -10.76 13.68 0.90
N ASP A 240 -9.77 13.97 1.75
CA ASP A 240 -9.91 14.90 2.87
C ASP A 240 -10.14 16.35 2.43
N VAL A 241 -9.71 16.71 1.22
CA VAL A 241 -9.77 18.08 0.68
C VAL A 241 -10.85 18.23 -0.39
N SER A 242 -11.19 17.15 -1.10
CA SER A 242 -12.33 17.10 -2.00
C SER A 242 -13.43 16.26 -1.36
N GLU A 243 -14.68 16.70 -1.49
CA GLU A 243 -15.79 15.83 -1.13
C GLU A 243 -15.68 14.50 -1.89
N LYS A 244 -15.91 13.39 -1.19
CA LYS A 244 -15.84 12.05 -1.76
C LYS A 244 -16.60 11.93 -3.07
N GLU A 245 -17.76 12.56 -3.17
CA GLU A 245 -18.60 12.60 -4.37
C GLU A 245 -17.91 13.25 -5.58
N VAL A 246 -17.08 14.25 -5.35
CA VAL A 246 -16.32 14.93 -6.42
C VAL A 246 -15.29 13.96 -7.01
N LEU A 247 -14.58 13.20 -6.16
CA LEU A 247 -13.60 12.23 -6.60
C LEU A 247 -14.26 11.06 -7.34
N GLU A 248 -15.43 10.62 -6.89
CA GLU A 248 -16.23 9.57 -7.56
C GLU A 248 -16.69 10.04 -8.95
N LYS A 249 -17.25 11.25 -9.08
CA LYS A 249 -17.63 11.85 -10.36
C LYS A 249 -16.43 12.00 -11.30
N TYR A 250 -15.28 12.44 -10.77
CA TYR A 250 -14.07 12.58 -11.56
C TYR A 250 -13.55 11.23 -12.07
N THR A 251 -13.57 10.22 -11.21
CA THR A 251 -13.20 8.85 -11.58
C THR A 251 -14.09 8.31 -12.71
N LYS A 252 -15.40 8.48 -12.57
CA LYS A 252 -16.37 8.07 -13.59
C LYS A 252 -16.10 8.78 -14.93
N LEU A 253 -15.83 10.08 -14.91
CA LEU A 253 -15.49 10.85 -16.10
C LEU A 253 -14.26 10.30 -16.83
N ILE A 254 -13.21 9.88 -16.09
CA ILE A 254 -12.02 9.27 -16.71
C ILE A 254 -12.39 7.97 -17.42
N PHE A 255 -13.18 7.11 -16.79
CA PHE A 255 -13.67 5.88 -17.41
C PHE A 255 -14.50 6.16 -18.66
N GLU A 256 -15.45 7.09 -18.60
CA GLU A 256 -16.29 7.49 -19.74
C GLU A 256 -15.44 8.00 -20.90
N LYS A 257 -14.43 8.84 -20.62
CA LYS A 257 -13.51 9.35 -21.66
C LYS A 257 -12.64 8.25 -22.28
N VAL A 258 -12.27 7.23 -21.53
CA VAL A 258 -11.48 6.11 -22.06
C VAL A 258 -12.34 5.16 -22.87
N TYR A 259 -13.57 4.88 -22.45
CA TYR A 259 -14.46 3.93 -23.15
C TYR A 259 -15.10 4.56 -24.40
N GLY A 260 -15.24 5.88 -24.45
CA GLY A 260 -15.67 6.64 -25.62
C GLY A 260 -17.11 6.67 -25.76
#